data_88b8f7a976009ef6c347b6e8092fbc48
#
_entry.id   88b8f7a976009ef6c347b6e8092fbc48
#
_cell.length_a   1.000
_cell.length_b   1.000
_cell.length_c   1.000
_cell.angle_alpha   90.00
_cell.angle_beta   90.00
_cell.angle_gamma   90.00
#
_symmetry.space_group_name_H-M   'P 1'
#
loop_
_entity.id
_entity.type
_entity.pdbx_description
1 polymer ?
#
loop_
_entity_poly.entity_id
_entity_poly.type
_entity_poly.pdbx_seq_one_letter_code
_entity_poly.pdbx_strand_id
1 'polypeptide(L)'
;MKYGDKNAPVYEALRTAAQVIETVIEAQTDDGALDLEMASAIKSMEIAGRGMVRVRFNADMVDQVSFDPMTGEQVVEQVPTNERVEFEAVPWSDYLEGPAKRWDDIPWMAFKLTILREDFDQFDNDIFGDASSQEDDKLDSEHVVWEIWDKANKKVWFIHEGKQGVLACKPDPLGLQGFFPVPRPMEPLVVPGDRCPIVPFSIYREQAEEVERIS
;
A
#
# COMPACT_ATOMS: atom_id res chain seq x y z
N MET A 1 3.85 4.02 -26.44
CA MET A 1 2.89 3.41 -27.36
C MET A 1 3.00 4.08 -28.72
N LYS A 2 3.25 3.36 -29.81
CA LYS A 2 3.08 3.91 -31.16
C LYS A 2 1.57 4.03 -31.38
N TYR A 3 1.09 5.25 -31.56
CA TYR A 3 -0.30 5.50 -31.92
C TYR A 3 -0.59 4.79 -33.25
N GLY A 4 -1.58 3.88 -33.23
CA GLY A 4 -2.07 3.24 -34.44
C GLY A 4 -2.65 4.24 -35.43
N ASP A 5 -3.00 3.74 -36.62
CA ASP A 5 -3.59 4.55 -37.69
C ASP A 5 -4.84 5.28 -37.16
N LYS A 6 -4.79 6.64 -37.21
CA LYS A 6 -5.88 7.51 -36.74
C LYS A 6 -7.19 7.32 -37.52
N ASN A 7 -7.13 6.67 -38.67
CA ASN A 7 -8.29 6.39 -39.54
C ASN A 7 -8.90 5.00 -39.25
N ALA A 8 -8.32 4.20 -38.36
CA ALA A 8 -8.89 2.92 -38.00
C ALA A 8 -10.19 3.11 -37.21
N PRO A 9 -11.25 2.38 -37.47
CA PRO A 9 -12.54 2.49 -36.75
C PRO A 9 -12.41 2.23 -35.24
N VAL A 10 -11.37 1.50 -34.83
CA VAL A 10 -11.05 1.24 -33.42
C VAL A 10 -10.46 2.48 -32.72
N TYR A 11 -9.92 3.45 -33.47
CA TYR A 11 -9.23 4.59 -32.88
C TYR A 11 -10.16 5.49 -32.05
N GLU A 12 -11.37 5.75 -32.53
CA GLU A 12 -12.36 6.56 -31.78
C GLU A 12 -12.80 5.86 -30.49
N ALA A 13 -13.03 4.54 -30.55
CA ALA A 13 -13.38 3.76 -29.37
C ALA A 13 -12.25 3.78 -28.33
N LEU A 14 -11.00 3.62 -28.76
CA LEU A 14 -9.83 3.70 -27.88
C LEU A 14 -9.64 5.10 -27.30
N ARG A 15 -9.91 6.14 -28.08
CA ARG A 15 -9.85 7.54 -27.60
C ARG A 15 -10.91 7.80 -26.54
N THR A 16 -12.14 7.37 -26.77
CA THR A 16 -13.24 7.51 -25.81
C THR A 16 -12.92 6.74 -24.53
N ALA A 17 -12.43 5.50 -24.63
CA ALA A 17 -12.01 4.73 -23.47
C ALA A 17 -10.88 5.42 -22.69
N ALA A 18 -9.89 6.00 -23.37
CA ALA A 18 -8.82 6.74 -22.74
C ALA A 18 -9.35 7.98 -21.99
N GLN A 19 -10.29 8.71 -22.57
CA GLN A 19 -10.91 9.87 -21.92
C GLN A 19 -11.71 9.47 -20.66
N VAL A 20 -12.45 8.35 -20.72
CA VAL A 20 -13.16 7.83 -19.56
C VAL A 20 -12.19 7.46 -18.45
N ILE A 21 -11.10 6.74 -18.78
CA ILE A 21 -10.07 6.35 -17.82
C ILE A 21 -9.41 7.59 -17.20
N GLU A 22 -9.08 8.61 -18.00
CA GLU A 22 -8.52 9.88 -17.53
C GLU A 22 -9.44 10.55 -16.51
N THR A 23 -10.74 10.70 -16.83
CA THR A 23 -11.74 11.29 -15.93
C THR A 23 -11.90 10.49 -14.62
N VAL A 24 -11.88 9.15 -14.71
CA VAL A 24 -11.97 8.29 -13.52
C VAL A 24 -10.73 8.45 -12.63
N ILE A 25 -9.54 8.48 -13.23
CA ILE A 25 -8.29 8.69 -12.47
C ILE A 25 -8.30 10.06 -11.79
N GLU A 26 -8.69 11.13 -12.49
CA GLU A 26 -8.81 12.48 -11.92
C GLU A 26 -9.78 12.49 -10.73
N ALA A 27 -10.98 11.95 -10.91
CA ALA A 27 -11.97 11.88 -9.84
C ALA A 27 -11.46 11.08 -8.62
N GLN A 28 -10.82 9.93 -8.83
CA GLN A 28 -10.29 9.11 -7.74
C GLN A 28 -9.10 9.74 -7.04
N THR A 29 -8.26 10.52 -7.75
CA THR A 29 -7.16 11.25 -7.10
C THR A 29 -7.65 12.39 -6.23
N ASP A 30 -8.70 13.08 -6.66
CA ASP A 30 -9.34 14.16 -5.89
C ASP A 30 -10.08 13.61 -4.67
N ASP A 31 -10.88 12.56 -4.84
CA ASP A 31 -11.63 11.92 -3.76
C ASP A 31 -10.71 11.25 -2.74
N GLY A 32 -9.60 10.66 -3.19
CA GLY A 32 -8.59 9.99 -2.36
C GLY A 32 -7.66 10.93 -1.61
N ALA A 33 -7.83 12.26 -1.73
CA ALA A 33 -7.02 13.29 -1.07
C ALA A 33 -5.49 13.13 -1.33
N LEU A 34 -5.09 12.75 -2.55
CA LEU A 34 -3.70 12.53 -2.93
C LEU A 34 -2.79 13.70 -2.53
N ASP A 35 -3.24 14.93 -2.71
CA ASP A 35 -2.45 16.13 -2.40
C ASP A 35 -2.09 16.24 -0.91
N LEU A 36 -2.98 15.83 -0.01
CA LEU A 36 -2.74 15.82 1.44
C LEU A 36 -1.72 14.75 1.81
N GLU A 37 -1.86 13.57 1.24
CA GLU A 37 -0.93 12.45 1.47
C GLU A 37 0.45 12.76 0.88
N MET A 38 0.52 13.38 -0.29
CA MET A 38 1.77 13.86 -0.87
C MET A 38 2.45 14.92 -0.01
N ALA A 39 1.68 15.86 0.56
CA ALA A 39 2.24 16.87 1.47
C ALA A 39 2.81 16.22 2.74
N SER A 40 2.17 15.16 3.27
CA SER A 40 2.65 14.38 4.40
C SER A 40 3.92 13.60 4.06
N ALA A 41 3.97 12.99 2.87
CA ALA A 41 5.16 12.30 2.38
C ALA A 41 6.35 13.26 2.15
N ILE A 42 6.11 14.48 1.67
CA ILE A 42 7.15 15.51 1.52
C ILE A 42 7.71 15.90 2.90
N LYS A 43 6.87 16.08 3.92
CA LYS A 43 7.35 16.34 5.29
C LYS A 43 8.22 15.19 5.82
N SER A 44 7.80 13.94 5.59
CA SER A 44 8.61 12.76 5.94
C SER A 44 9.95 12.75 5.22
N MET A 45 9.97 13.12 3.93
CA MET A 45 11.20 13.23 3.14
C MET A 45 12.17 14.26 3.72
N GLU A 46 11.70 15.42 4.15
CA GLU A 46 12.54 16.46 4.77
C GLU A 46 13.14 16.01 6.10
N ILE A 47 12.38 15.27 6.90
CA ILE A 47 12.77 14.87 8.26
C ILE A 47 13.59 13.58 8.27
N ALA A 48 13.17 12.59 7.48
CA ALA A 48 13.76 11.26 7.47
C ALA A 48 14.57 10.93 6.20
N GLY A 49 14.57 11.84 5.20
CA GLY A 49 15.27 11.66 3.93
C GLY A 49 14.48 10.85 2.89
N ARG A 50 13.32 10.33 3.25
CA ARG A 50 12.49 9.51 2.38
C ARG A 50 11.01 9.83 2.59
N GLY A 51 10.29 10.03 1.49
CA GLY A 51 8.83 10.20 1.47
C GLY A 51 8.19 9.22 0.50
N MET A 52 7.07 8.64 0.90
CA MET A 52 6.38 7.62 0.12
C MET A 52 4.87 7.74 0.29
N VAL A 53 4.14 7.55 -0.80
CA VAL A 53 2.68 7.39 -0.78
C VAL A 53 2.36 6.01 -1.31
N ARG A 54 1.59 5.26 -0.56
CA ARG A 54 1.07 3.96 -0.93
C ARG A 54 -0.29 4.12 -1.60
N VAL A 55 -0.53 3.31 -2.63
CA VAL A 55 -1.83 3.22 -3.29
C VAL A 55 -2.50 1.93 -2.82
N ARG A 56 -3.71 2.04 -2.30
CA ARG A 56 -4.53 0.92 -1.85
C ARG A 56 -5.81 0.86 -2.67
N PHE A 57 -6.22 -0.34 -3.01
CA PHE A 57 -7.56 -0.60 -3.53
C PHE A 57 -8.43 -1.06 -2.36
N ASN A 58 -9.57 -0.42 -2.20
CA ASN A 58 -10.56 -0.76 -1.20
C ASN A 58 -11.93 -0.97 -1.84
N ALA A 59 -12.67 -1.98 -1.38
CA ALA A 59 -14.01 -2.27 -1.87
C ALA A 59 -14.85 -2.86 -0.72
N ASP A 60 -16.10 -2.45 -0.65
CA ASP A 60 -17.05 -3.03 0.28
C ASP A 60 -17.57 -4.34 -0.32
N MET A 61 -17.52 -5.44 0.45
CA MET A 61 -18.02 -6.74 0.00
C MET A 61 -19.49 -6.87 0.42
N VAL A 62 -20.37 -7.11 -0.56
CA VAL A 62 -21.81 -7.31 -0.32
C VAL A 62 -22.23 -8.67 -0.82
N ASP A 63 -22.97 -9.40 0.01
CA ASP A 63 -23.54 -10.68 -0.38
C ASP A 63 -24.64 -10.48 -1.41
N GLN A 64 -24.40 -10.95 -2.63
CA GLN A 64 -25.38 -10.97 -3.69
C GLN A 64 -25.97 -12.36 -3.81
N VAL A 65 -27.28 -12.43 -3.63
CA VAL A 65 -28.03 -13.67 -3.79
C VAL A 65 -28.40 -13.83 -5.26
N SER A 66 -27.91 -14.88 -5.88
CA SER A 66 -28.29 -15.31 -7.23
C SER A 66 -28.90 -16.71 -7.20
N PHE A 67 -29.64 -17.08 -8.25
CA PHE A 67 -30.15 -18.44 -8.39
C PHE A 67 -29.45 -19.09 -9.59
N ASP A 68 -28.90 -20.28 -9.36
CA ASP A 68 -28.35 -21.08 -10.44
C ASP A 68 -29.48 -21.40 -11.47
N PRO A 69 -29.35 -20.98 -12.72
CA PRO A 69 -30.38 -21.19 -13.73
C PRO A 69 -30.62 -22.67 -14.10
N MET A 70 -29.68 -23.56 -13.73
CA MET A 70 -29.80 -24.99 -14.03
C MET A 70 -30.36 -25.80 -12.87
N THR A 71 -30.01 -25.46 -11.63
CA THR A 71 -30.41 -26.21 -10.43
C THR A 71 -31.51 -25.52 -9.64
N GLY A 72 -31.71 -24.20 -9.84
CA GLY A 72 -32.64 -23.39 -9.04
C GLY A 72 -32.17 -23.16 -7.59
N GLU A 73 -30.97 -23.59 -7.25
CA GLU A 73 -30.40 -23.40 -5.93
C GLU A 73 -29.96 -21.96 -5.71
N GLN A 74 -30.11 -21.49 -4.48
CA GLN A 74 -29.66 -20.17 -4.08
C GLN A 74 -28.14 -20.18 -3.92
N VAL A 75 -27.44 -19.34 -4.68
CA VAL A 75 -26.01 -19.10 -4.57
C VAL A 75 -25.80 -17.73 -3.98
N VAL A 76 -25.04 -17.65 -2.88
CA VAL A 76 -24.61 -16.40 -2.28
C VAL A 76 -23.16 -16.14 -2.75
N GLU A 77 -22.97 -15.06 -3.48
CA GLU A 77 -21.65 -14.65 -3.97
C GLU A 77 -21.30 -13.28 -3.40
N GLN A 78 -20.09 -13.14 -2.90
CA GLN A 78 -19.59 -11.84 -2.45
C GLN A 78 -19.13 -11.02 -3.66
N VAL A 79 -19.77 -9.89 -3.87
CA VAL A 79 -19.47 -8.99 -4.98
C VAL A 79 -18.89 -7.69 -4.42
N PRO A 80 -17.74 -7.24 -4.93
CA PRO A 80 -17.19 -5.95 -4.55
C PRO A 80 -18.10 -4.82 -5.01
N THR A 81 -18.39 -3.90 -4.11
CA THR A 81 -19.15 -2.69 -4.37
C THR A 81 -18.37 -1.50 -3.82
N ASN A 82 -18.71 -0.30 -4.28
CA ASN A 82 -18.06 0.93 -3.83
C ASN A 82 -16.53 0.87 -3.90
N GLU A 83 -16.04 0.36 -5.03
CA GLU A 83 -14.60 0.25 -5.31
C GLU A 83 -13.96 1.64 -5.34
N ARG A 84 -12.90 1.82 -4.57
CA ARG A 84 -12.17 3.08 -4.48
C ARG A 84 -10.67 2.88 -4.35
N VAL A 85 -9.93 3.88 -4.82
CA VAL A 85 -8.49 3.97 -4.61
C VAL A 85 -8.24 4.91 -3.44
N GLU A 86 -7.45 4.46 -2.48
CA GLU A 86 -7.03 5.24 -1.32
C GLU A 86 -5.52 5.50 -1.41
N PHE A 87 -5.12 6.69 -1.01
CA PHE A 87 -3.71 7.08 -0.91
C PHE A 87 -3.33 7.22 0.56
N GLU A 88 -2.17 6.72 0.93
CA GLU A 88 -1.68 6.72 2.30
C GLU A 88 -0.21 7.10 2.32
N ALA A 89 0.13 8.21 3.00
CA ALA A 89 1.53 8.53 3.26
C ALA A 89 2.11 7.53 4.26
N VAL A 90 3.15 6.82 3.85
CA VAL A 90 3.79 5.81 4.70
C VAL A 90 4.84 6.47 5.57
N PRO A 91 4.70 6.46 6.91
CA PRO A 91 5.73 6.93 7.81
C PRO A 91 7.02 6.12 7.63
N TRP A 92 8.17 6.77 7.77
CA TRP A 92 9.47 6.09 7.63
C TRP A 92 9.66 4.97 8.66
N SER A 93 9.02 5.06 9.83
CA SER A 93 9.04 4.03 10.89
C SER A 93 8.25 2.78 10.52
N ASP A 94 7.31 2.90 9.59
CA ASP A 94 6.36 1.86 9.23
C ASP A 94 6.71 1.18 7.90
N TYR A 95 7.95 1.40 7.44
CA TYR A 95 8.48 0.86 6.21
C TYR A 95 9.84 0.19 6.41
N LEU A 96 10.00 -1.00 5.85
CA LEU A 96 11.26 -1.73 5.76
C LEU A 96 11.47 -2.22 4.33
N GLU A 97 12.73 -2.32 3.92
CA GLU A 97 13.08 -2.88 2.62
C GLU A 97 14.28 -3.83 2.71
N GLY A 98 14.33 -4.80 1.81
CA GLY A 98 15.48 -5.69 1.68
C GLY A 98 16.71 -4.95 1.13
N PRO A 99 17.92 -5.47 1.42
CA PRO A 99 19.16 -4.84 0.98
C PRO A 99 19.28 -4.84 -0.54
N ALA A 100 19.47 -3.66 -1.12
CA ALA A 100 19.66 -3.47 -2.55
C ALA A 100 20.46 -2.19 -2.82
N LYS A 101 21.12 -2.13 -3.98
CA LYS A 101 21.79 -0.90 -4.46
C LYS A 101 20.88 -0.02 -5.31
N ARG A 102 19.86 -0.60 -5.91
CA ARG A 102 18.93 0.07 -6.81
C ARG A 102 17.51 -0.28 -6.42
N TRP A 103 16.56 0.62 -6.70
CA TRP A 103 15.14 0.40 -6.47
C TRP A 103 14.62 -0.91 -7.11
N ASP A 104 15.02 -1.15 -8.36
CA ASP A 104 14.53 -2.31 -9.12
C ASP A 104 15.05 -3.66 -8.58
N ASP A 105 16.13 -3.62 -7.80
CA ASP A 105 16.80 -4.81 -7.26
C ASP A 105 16.29 -5.18 -5.86
N ILE A 106 15.37 -4.39 -5.28
CA ILE A 106 14.81 -4.66 -3.95
C ILE A 106 14.10 -6.03 -3.98
N PRO A 107 14.49 -6.95 -3.08
CA PRO A 107 13.92 -8.29 -3.06
C PRO A 107 12.56 -8.35 -2.35
N TRP A 108 12.36 -7.52 -1.34
CA TRP A 108 11.12 -7.46 -0.57
C TRP A 108 10.95 -6.10 0.11
N MET A 109 9.70 -5.76 0.38
CA MET A 109 9.29 -4.60 1.17
C MET A 109 8.32 -5.01 2.24
N ALA A 110 8.29 -4.29 3.34
CA ALA A 110 7.36 -4.51 4.42
C ALA A 110 6.73 -3.19 4.88
N PHE A 111 5.43 -3.26 5.15
CA PHE A 111 4.63 -2.16 5.68
C PHE A 111 4.05 -2.57 7.01
N LYS A 112 4.17 -1.70 7.99
CA LYS A 112 3.57 -1.87 9.31
C LYS A 112 2.10 -1.52 9.24
N LEU A 113 1.24 -2.41 9.72
CA LEU A 113 -0.19 -2.21 9.85
C LEU A 113 -0.56 -2.30 11.32
N THR A 114 -1.36 -1.35 11.80
CA THR A 114 -2.00 -1.46 13.10
C THR A 114 -3.44 -1.94 12.86
N ILE A 115 -3.77 -3.10 13.40
CA ILE A 115 -5.05 -3.78 13.18
C ILE A 115 -5.73 -3.95 14.53
N LEU A 116 -7.01 -3.62 14.60
CA LEU A 116 -7.83 -3.91 15.77
C LEU A 116 -8.12 -5.42 15.83
N ARG A 117 -8.32 -5.94 17.04
CA ARG A 117 -8.60 -7.37 17.23
C ARG A 117 -9.81 -7.85 16.45
N GLU A 118 -10.85 -7.04 16.37
CA GLU A 118 -12.08 -7.37 15.62
C GLU A 118 -11.83 -7.60 14.11
N ASP A 119 -10.79 -6.98 13.56
CA ASP A 119 -10.43 -7.12 12.15
C ASP A 119 -9.55 -8.36 11.89
N PHE A 120 -9.14 -9.08 12.93
CA PHE A 120 -8.36 -10.31 12.75
C PHE A 120 -9.13 -11.44 12.07
N ASP A 121 -10.47 -11.40 12.10
CA ASP A 121 -11.31 -12.42 11.47
C ASP A 121 -11.09 -12.54 9.94
N GLN A 122 -10.52 -11.51 9.33
CA GLN A 122 -10.12 -11.56 7.91
C GLN A 122 -8.84 -12.38 7.65
N PHE A 123 -8.08 -12.70 8.71
CA PHE A 123 -6.94 -13.62 8.65
C PHE A 123 -7.39 -15.00 9.14
N ASP A 124 -6.97 -16.04 8.42
CA ASP A 124 -7.36 -17.43 8.71
C ASP A 124 -7.02 -17.80 10.16
N ASN A 125 -8.05 -18.01 10.98
CA ASN A 125 -7.95 -18.14 12.44
C ASN A 125 -7.18 -19.39 12.91
N ASP A 126 -6.87 -20.35 12.03
CA ASP A 126 -6.17 -21.60 12.37
C ASP A 126 -4.74 -21.39 12.93
N ILE A 127 -4.17 -20.20 12.74
CA ILE A 127 -2.79 -19.90 13.16
C ILE A 127 -2.74 -19.33 14.58
N PHE A 128 -3.83 -18.76 15.07
CA PHE A 128 -3.90 -18.18 16.42
C PHE A 128 -4.16 -19.22 17.52
N GLY A 129 -4.38 -20.51 17.22
CA GLY A 129 -4.66 -21.58 18.15
C GLY A 129 -5.18 -21.02 19.49
N ASP A 130 -6.24 -21.50 20.07
CA ASP A 130 -6.88 -21.03 21.32
C ASP A 130 -6.18 -19.85 22.05
N ALA A 131 -6.23 -18.66 21.45
CA ALA A 131 -5.81 -17.41 22.10
C ALA A 131 -6.74 -17.02 23.27
N SER A 132 -7.67 -17.90 23.61
CA SER A 132 -8.63 -17.73 24.72
C SER A 132 -8.02 -17.84 26.12
N SER A 133 -6.70 -18.03 26.24
CA SER A 133 -6.07 -18.32 27.54
C SER A 133 -5.13 -17.25 28.09
N GLN A 134 -5.08 -16.03 27.53
CA GLN A 134 -4.35 -14.95 28.17
C GLN A 134 -5.26 -13.74 28.42
N GLU A 135 -5.38 -13.41 29.70
CA GLU A 135 -6.24 -12.38 30.31
C GLU A 135 -5.99 -10.93 29.86
N ASP A 136 -5.06 -10.67 28.93
CA ASP A 136 -4.69 -9.32 28.48
C ASP A 136 -5.33 -8.90 27.14
N ASP A 137 -6.18 -9.72 26.56
CA ASP A 137 -6.77 -9.46 25.24
C ASP A 137 -8.11 -8.71 25.37
N LYS A 138 -8.04 -7.42 25.69
CA LYS A 138 -9.21 -6.55 25.57
C LYS A 138 -9.57 -6.40 24.09
N LEU A 139 -10.87 -6.33 23.78
CA LEU A 139 -11.39 -6.15 22.41
C LEU A 139 -10.74 -4.97 21.67
N ASP A 140 -10.33 -3.94 22.42
CA ASP A 140 -9.71 -2.70 21.90
C ASP A 140 -8.18 -2.79 21.79
N SER A 141 -7.57 -3.98 21.89
CA SER A 141 -6.13 -4.10 21.77
C SER A 141 -5.66 -3.90 20.32
N GLU A 142 -4.74 -2.97 20.13
CA GLU A 142 -4.06 -2.77 18.84
C GLU A 142 -2.97 -3.82 18.65
N HIS A 143 -2.96 -4.43 17.48
CA HIS A 143 -1.97 -5.42 17.11
C HIS A 143 -1.16 -4.93 15.90
N VAL A 144 0.15 -5.09 16.00
CA VAL A 144 1.07 -4.73 14.93
C VAL A 144 1.29 -5.94 14.03
N VAL A 145 0.96 -5.76 12.76
CA VAL A 145 1.15 -6.76 11.70
C VAL A 145 2.05 -6.17 10.61
N TRP A 146 3.04 -6.92 10.19
CA TRP A 146 3.88 -6.59 9.06
C TRP A 146 3.36 -7.26 7.80
N GLU A 147 3.03 -6.47 6.80
CA GLU A 147 2.66 -6.90 5.45
C GLU A 147 3.91 -6.90 4.58
N ILE A 148 4.42 -8.08 4.25
CA ILE A 148 5.69 -8.27 3.56
C ILE A 148 5.45 -8.68 2.11
N TRP A 149 5.83 -7.85 1.17
CA TRP A 149 5.77 -8.08 -0.27
C TRP A 149 7.06 -8.75 -0.75
N ASP A 150 7.01 -10.04 -1.00
CA ASP A 150 8.14 -10.84 -1.49
C ASP A 150 8.11 -10.90 -3.03
N LYS A 151 8.98 -10.12 -3.65
CA LYS A 151 9.08 -10.00 -5.10
C LYS A 151 9.52 -11.28 -5.79
N ALA A 152 10.41 -12.06 -5.16
CA ALA A 152 10.96 -13.28 -5.74
C ALA A 152 9.88 -14.37 -5.88
N ASN A 153 9.03 -14.51 -4.88
CA ASN A 153 7.97 -15.50 -4.85
C ASN A 153 6.61 -14.97 -5.31
N LYS A 154 6.50 -13.66 -5.58
CA LYS A 154 5.24 -12.96 -5.90
C LYS A 154 4.14 -13.25 -4.89
N LYS A 155 4.47 -13.11 -3.62
CA LYS A 155 3.59 -13.38 -2.49
C LYS A 155 3.61 -12.24 -1.51
N VAL A 156 2.49 -12.09 -0.81
CA VAL A 156 2.35 -11.15 0.30
C VAL A 156 2.15 -11.96 1.58
N TRP A 157 3.04 -11.71 2.55
CA TRP A 157 3.03 -12.39 3.84
C TRP A 157 2.56 -11.43 4.91
N PHE A 158 1.76 -11.91 5.85
CA PHE A 158 1.34 -11.17 7.02
C PHE A 158 1.92 -11.83 8.26
N ILE A 159 2.68 -11.06 9.06
CA ILE A 159 3.39 -11.55 10.24
C ILE A 159 3.07 -10.62 11.41
N HIS A 160 2.66 -11.19 12.55
CA HIS A 160 2.45 -10.44 13.78
C HIS A 160 3.78 -10.15 14.48
N GLU A 161 3.99 -8.91 14.97
CA GLU A 161 5.27 -8.49 15.56
C GLU A 161 5.63 -9.26 16.84
N GLY A 162 4.65 -9.60 17.67
CA GLY A 162 4.87 -10.25 18.97
C GLY A 162 4.63 -11.77 19.01
N LYS A 163 4.23 -12.39 17.89
CA LYS A 163 3.90 -13.82 17.87
C LYS A 163 4.72 -14.54 16.80
N GLN A 164 5.15 -15.76 17.10
CA GLN A 164 5.82 -16.60 16.11
C GLN A 164 4.80 -17.18 15.13
N GLY A 165 5.08 -17.07 13.84
CA GLY A 165 4.25 -17.66 12.79
C GLY A 165 3.82 -16.65 11.73
N VAL A 166 3.30 -17.18 10.64
CA VAL A 166 2.75 -16.41 9.52
C VAL A 166 1.24 -16.37 9.70
N LEU A 167 0.64 -15.18 9.74
CA LEU A 167 -0.82 -15.03 9.85
C LEU A 167 -1.53 -15.43 8.57
N ALA A 168 -0.99 -14.99 7.43
CA ALA A 168 -1.53 -15.30 6.11
C ALA A 168 -0.43 -15.22 5.06
N CYS A 169 -0.63 -15.93 3.96
CA CYS A 169 0.19 -15.85 2.76
C CYS A 169 -0.75 -15.79 1.55
N LYS A 170 -0.78 -14.64 0.88
CA LYS A 170 -1.64 -14.41 -0.27
C LYS A 170 -0.80 -14.33 -1.56
N PRO A 171 -1.31 -14.77 -2.71
CA PRO A 171 -0.67 -14.49 -4.00
C PRO A 171 -0.71 -12.99 -4.28
N ASP A 172 0.07 -12.53 -5.27
CA ASP A 172 0.07 -11.13 -5.72
C ASP A 172 -1.36 -10.63 -6.00
N PRO A 173 -1.89 -9.70 -5.19
CA PRO A 173 -3.29 -9.27 -5.33
C PRO A 173 -3.48 -8.23 -6.43
N LEU A 174 -2.42 -7.55 -6.87
CA LEU A 174 -2.52 -6.39 -7.75
C LEU A 174 -2.01 -6.66 -9.17
N GLY A 175 -1.16 -7.66 -9.38
CA GLY A 175 -0.59 -7.98 -10.69
C GLY A 175 0.22 -6.85 -11.32
N LEU A 176 0.80 -5.96 -10.52
CA LEU A 176 1.55 -4.80 -11.00
C LEU A 176 2.87 -5.20 -11.63
N GLN A 177 3.29 -4.50 -12.69
CA GLN A 177 4.59 -4.75 -13.34
C GLN A 177 5.77 -4.62 -12.37
N GLY A 178 5.72 -3.64 -11.46
CA GLY A 178 6.73 -3.43 -10.43
C GLY A 178 6.59 -4.35 -9.22
N PHE A 179 5.49 -5.08 -9.12
CA PHE A 179 5.09 -5.92 -8.00
C PHE A 179 4.70 -5.13 -6.73
N PHE A 180 5.49 -4.14 -6.33
CA PHE A 180 5.26 -3.40 -5.10
C PHE A 180 4.07 -2.42 -5.20
N PRO A 181 3.29 -2.23 -4.13
CA PRO A 181 2.11 -1.37 -4.12
C PRO A 181 2.45 0.12 -3.95
N VAL A 182 3.70 0.48 -4.15
CA VAL A 182 4.22 1.83 -4.01
C VAL A 182 5.09 2.21 -5.19
N PRO A 183 5.06 3.47 -5.64
CA PRO A 183 6.04 4.00 -6.57
C PRO A 183 7.41 4.12 -5.89
N ARG A 184 8.43 4.43 -6.68
CA ARG A 184 9.75 4.74 -6.12
C ARG A 184 9.63 5.91 -5.13
N PRO A 185 10.17 5.78 -3.90
CA PRO A 185 10.14 6.83 -2.91
C PRO A 185 10.81 8.13 -3.38
N MET A 186 10.36 9.24 -2.86
CA MET A 186 11.04 10.53 -2.98
C MET A 186 12.29 10.52 -2.09
N GLU A 187 13.45 10.53 -2.71
CA GLU A 187 14.76 10.51 -2.04
C GLU A 187 15.60 11.65 -2.63
N PRO A 188 15.60 12.86 -2.03
CA PRO A 188 16.24 14.04 -2.63
C PRO A 188 17.76 13.92 -2.69
N LEU A 189 18.36 13.27 -1.69
CA LEU A 189 19.79 13.10 -1.58
C LEU A 189 20.12 11.64 -1.25
N VAL A 190 20.84 10.98 -2.14
CA VAL A 190 21.32 9.61 -1.96
C VAL A 190 22.81 9.52 -2.29
N VAL A 191 23.51 8.66 -1.56
CA VAL A 191 24.90 8.32 -1.89
C VAL A 191 24.91 7.34 -3.05
N PRO A 192 25.70 7.57 -4.11
CA PRO A 192 25.81 6.64 -5.21
C PRO A 192 26.16 5.22 -4.73
N GLY A 193 25.33 4.24 -5.06
CA GLY A 193 25.51 2.82 -4.68
C GLY A 193 25.02 2.46 -3.28
N ASP A 194 24.43 3.40 -2.58
CA ASP A 194 23.72 3.19 -1.32
C ASP A 194 22.28 3.68 -1.46
N ARG A 195 21.35 3.03 -0.77
CA ARG A 195 19.94 3.42 -0.72
C ARG A 195 19.57 4.14 0.58
N CYS A 196 20.53 4.32 1.47
CA CYS A 196 20.33 5.12 2.66
C CYS A 196 20.26 6.59 2.27
N PRO A 197 19.13 7.28 2.43
CA PRO A 197 19.03 8.68 2.07
C PRO A 197 19.79 9.56 3.05
N ILE A 198 20.34 10.67 2.54
CA ILE A 198 20.86 11.73 3.39
C ILE A 198 19.67 12.60 3.79
N VAL A 199 19.48 12.77 5.09
CA VAL A 199 18.39 13.59 5.63
C VAL A 199 18.63 15.07 5.33
N PRO A 200 17.78 15.75 4.56
CA PRO A 200 17.97 17.17 4.23
C PRO A 200 18.09 18.04 5.48
N PHE A 201 17.26 17.79 6.48
CA PHE A 201 17.30 18.52 7.75
C PHE A 201 18.67 18.47 8.43
N SER A 202 19.42 17.38 8.31
CA SER A 202 20.75 17.27 8.91
C SER A 202 21.77 18.26 8.33
N ILE A 203 21.56 18.73 7.10
CA ILE A 203 22.46 19.64 6.39
C ILE A 203 22.31 21.08 6.89
N TYR A 204 21.11 21.52 7.19
CA TYR A 204 20.82 22.90 7.62
C TYR A 204 20.50 23.05 9.10
N ARG A 205 20.51 21.96 9.86
CA ARG A 205 20.20 21.95 11.30
C ARG A 205 21.05 22.92 12.10
N GLU A 206 22.37 22.91 11.89
CA GLU A 206 23.29 23.80 12.61
C GLU A 206 22.99 25.28 12.35
N GLN A 207 22.63 25.61 11.09
CA GLN A 207 22.25 26.97 10.70
C GLN A 207 20.93 27.40 11.37
N ALA A 208 19.95 26.48 11.44
CA ALA A 208 18.67 26.75 12.11
C ALA A 208 18.88 26.98 13.64
N GLU A 209 19.72 26.16 14.28
CA GLU A 209 20.06 26.31 15.69
C GLU A 209 20.82 27.62 15.96
N GLU A 210 21.66 28.09 15.05
CA GLU A 210 22.36 29.37 15.17
C GLU A 210 21.40 30.55 15.08
N VAL A 211 20.45 30.52 14.15
CA VAL A 211 19.40 31.55 14.04
C VAL A 211 18.56 31.63 15.31
N GLU A 212 18.19 30.49 15.88
CA GLU A 212 17.43 30.43 17.14
C GLU A 212 18.19 31.04 18.33
N ARG A 213 19.53 30.89 18.37
CA ARG A 213 20.36 31.49 19.42
C ARG A 213 20.48 33.01 19.34
N ILE A 214 20.29 33.58 18.15
CA ILE A 214 20.42 35.01 17.88
C ILE A 214 19.08 35.74 18.09
N SER A 215 17.96 34.99 18.08
CA SER A 215 16.60 35.50 18.27
C SER A 215 16.26 35.64 19.75
#